data_726b579fd5daad5834ed3b1b08bb1b7e
#
_entry.id   726b579fd5daad5834ed3b1b08bb1b7e
#
_cell.length_a   1.000
_cell.length_b   1.000
_cell.length_c   1.000
_cell.angle_alpha   90.00
_cell.angle_beta   90.00
_cell.angle_gamma   90.00
#
_symmetry.space_group_name_H-M   'P 1'
#
loop_
_entity.id
_entity.type
_entity.pdbx_description
1 polymer ?
#
loop_
_entity_poly.entity_id
_entity_poly.type
_entity_poly.pdbx_seq_one_letter_code
_entity_poly.pdbx_strand_id
1 'polypeptide(L)'
;MKRAQPLVNSVSRTLKGCEDLPPLPSTHLSLHYHIVFSTKERRRLIAEPWRAELHAYIGGIVRDVGGVARSVGGTRDQLHALLGLKATHTLADVVRQIKRGSSVWIHQHGVSKFAWQEGYTAFTVSPSQLSKVHPYIANQVDHHRDKTFEEEYLELLRLSGVDFDDRYLW
;
A
#
# COMPACT_ATOMS: atom_id res chain seq x y z
N MET A 1 9.03 -8.38 77.36
CA MET A 1 8.46 -8.73 76.06
C MET A 1 7.98 -7.47 75.36
N LYS A 2 8.75 -6.88 74.43
CA LYS A 2 8.39 -5.70 73.69
C LYS A 2 7.89 -6.16 72.32
N ARG A 3 6.61 -5.87 72.02
CA ARG A 3 6.03 -6.14 70.66
C ARG A 3 6.55 -5.06 69.70
N ALA A 4 7.13 -5.51 68.63
CA ALA A 4 7.46 -4.63 67.50
C ALA A 4 6.21 -4.30 66.71
N GLN A 5 6.01 -3.01 66.42
CA GLN A 5 4.99 -2.53 65.50
C GLN A 5 5.57 -2.55 64.08
N PRO A 6 4.78 -2.90 63.07
CA PRO A 6 5.22 -2.80 61.67
C PRO A 6 5.12 -1.34 61.20
N LEU A 7 6.22 -0.82 60.68
CA LEU A 7 6.32 0.41 59.97
C LEU A 7 5.60 0.30 58.59
N VAL A 8 4.40 0.79 58.54
CA VAL A 8 3.72 1.05 57.23
C VAL A 8 4.14 2.43 56.76
N ASN A 9 5.25 2.52 56.06
CA ASN A 9 5.58 3.71 55.31
C ASN A 9 4.77 3.72 54.01
N SER A 10 3.65 4.43 54.01
CA SER A 10 2.96 4.85 52.81
C SER A 10 3.81 5.87 52.09
N VAL A 11 4.57 5.44 51.10
CA VAL A 11 5.18 6.35 50.13
C VAL A 11 4.13 6.69 49.07
N SER A 12 3.21 7.60 49.45
CA SER A 12 2.43 8.33 48.49
C SER A 12 3.34 9.38 47.83
N ARG A 13 4.19 8.95 46.93
CA ARG A 13 4.85 9.83 45.95
C ARG A 13 3.84 10.21 44.89
N THR A 14 3.08 11.24 45.15
CA THR A 14 2.40 12.01 44.10
C THR A 14 3.45 12.43 43.10
N LEU A 15 3.38 11.90 41.91
CA LEU A 15 4.22 12.31 40.77
C LEU A 15 3.80 13.75 40.36
N LYS A 16 4.21 14.74 41.15
CA LYS A 16 4.31 16.13 40.71
C LYS A 16 5.56 16.20 39.81
N GLY A 17 5.38 16.19 38.53
CA GLY A 17 6.47 16.27 37.60
C GLY A 17 6.14 15.82 36.18
N CYS A 18 4.86 15.56 35.87
CA CYS A 18 4.44 15.24 34.49
C CYS A 18 4.05 16.48 33.66
N GLU A 19 4.05 17.66 34.25
CA GLU A 19 3.57 18.91 33.60
C GLU A 19 4.65 19.65 32.81
N ASP A 20 5.95 19.31 32.99
CA ASP A 20 7.08 20.00 32.34
C ASP A 20 7.92 19.09 31.42
N LEU A 21 7.39 17.94 30.98
CA LEU A 21 8.04 17.21 29.90
C LEU A 21 7.86 18.01 28.61
N PRO A 22 8.96 18.33 27.89
CA PRO A 22 8.82 18.95 26.57
C PRO A 22 7.90 18.08 25.71
N PRO A 23 7.05 18.70 24.87
CA PRO A 23 6.14 17.93 24.03
C PRO A 23 7.00 16.91 23.25
N LEU A 24 6.58 15.63 23.31
CA LEU A 24 7.26 14.57 22.56
C LEU A 24 7.42 15.04 21.11
N PRO A 25 8.60 14.91 20.51
CA PRO A 25 8.80 15.35 19.15
C PRO A 25 7.75 14.72 18.25
N SER A 26 6.92 15.56 17.63
CA SER A 26 5.87 15.08 16.71
C SER A 26 6.55 14.58 15.43
N THR A 27 6.23 13.35 15.02
CA THR A 27 6.74 12.79 13.77
C THR A 27 5.82 13.18 12.62
N HIS A 28 6.34 13.95 11.67
CA HIS A 28 5.63 14.34 10.45
C HIS A 28 6.12 13.48 9.28
N LEU A 29 5.21 12.77 8.63
CA LEU A 29 5.53 11.84 7.55
C LEU A 29 4.67 12.11 6.31
N SER A 30 5.28 12.00 5.14
CA SER A 30 4.61 12.06 3.84
C SER A 30 5.12 10.93 2.97
N LEU A 31 4.64 9.72 3.23
CA LEU A 31 5.08 8.49 2.58
C LEU A 31 4.04 8.05 1.56
N HIS A 32 4.34 8.26 0.29
CA HIS A 32 3.47 7.87 -0.81
C HIS A 32 4.21 6.93 -1.75
N TYR A 33 3.48 5.90 -2.19
CA TYR A 33 4.01 4.85 -3.07
C TYR A 33 3.06 4.63 -4.23
N HIS A 34 3.62 4.60 -5.44
CA HIS A 34 2.96 4.07 -6.61
C HIS A 34 3.38 2.62 -6.77
N ILE A 35 2.42 1.70 -6.62
CA ILE A 35 2.65 0.26 -6.68
C ILE A 35 2.03 -0.27 -7.97
N VAL A 36 2.78 -1.13 -8.66
CA VAL A 36 2.37 -1.76 -9.92
C VAL A 36 2.62 -3.26 -9.84
N PHE A 37 1.63 -4.04 -10.23
CA PHE A 37 1.77 -5.49 -10.43
C PHE A 37 0.71 -6.00 -11.41
N SER A 38 1.00 -7.14 -12.05
CA SER A 38 0.12 -7.74 -13.05
C SER A 38 -0.52 -9.04 -12.53
N THR A 39 -1.50 -9.54 -13.26
CA THR A 39 -1.96 -10.92 -13.15
C THR A 39 -0.85 -11.90 -13.57
N LYS A 40 -0.89 -13.11 -13.04
CA LYS A 40 0.05 -14.17 -13.41
C LYS A 40 0.00 -14.41 -14.93
N GLU A 41 1.18 -14.43 -15.57
CA GLU A 41 1.34 -14.58 -17.00
C GLU A 41 0.56 -13.51 -17.81
N ARG A 42 0.27 -12.36 -17.19
CA ARG A 42 -0.48 -11.25 -17.79
C ARG A 42 -1.82 -11.68 -18.41
N ARG A 43 -2.46 -12.67 -17.81
CA ARG A 43 -3.79 -13.12 -18.24
C ARG A 43 -4.82 -12.04 -18.00
N ARG A 44 -5.60 -11.72 -19.01
CA ARG A 44 -6.66 -10.70 -18.99
C ARG A 44 -7.90 -11.18 -18.19
N LEU A 45 -7.72 -11.39 -16.88
CA LEU A 45 -8.73 -12.00 -16.00
C LEU A 45 -9.57 -10.98 -15.22
N ILE A 46 -9.18 -9.71 -15.21
CA ILE A 46 -9.94 -8.65 -14.54
C ILE A 46 -11.00 -8.13 -15.51
N ALA A 47 -12.23 -8.63 -15.37
CA ALA A 47 -13.31 -8.27 -16.27
C ALA A 47 -13.87 -6.88 -15.98
N GLU A 48 -14.28 -6.18 -17.03
CA GLU A 48 -14.76 -4.80 -16.95
C GLU A 48 -15.95 -4.61 -16.01
N PRO A 49 -16.96 -5.48 -15.98
CA PRO A 49 -18.17 -5.27 -15.18
C PRO A 49 -17.91 -5.12 -13.68
N TRP A 50 -16.90 -5.78 -13.13
CA TRP A 50 -16.58 -5.75 -11.71
C TRP A 50 -15.21 -5.10 -11.38
N ARG A 51 -14.49 -4.59 -12.39
CA ARG A 51 -13.17 -3.98 -12.18
C ARG A 51 -13.22 -2.80 -11.21
N ALA A 52 -14.23 -1.94 -11.34
CA ALA A 52 -14.41 -0.81 -10.42
C ALA A 52 -14.67 -1.26 -8.97
N GLU A 53 -15.42 -2.34 -8.79
CA GLU A 53 -15.67 -2.93 -7.47
C GLU A 53 -14.38 -3.53 -6.86
N LEU A 54 -13.57 -4.20 -7.68
CA LEU A 54 -12.25 -4.67 -7.26
C LEU A 54 -11.36 -3.52 -6.78
N HIS A 55 -11.32 -2.41 -7.52
CA HIS A 55 -10.53 -1.24 -7.12
C HIS A 55 -11.02 -0.66 -5.80
N ALA A 56 -12.32 -0.56 -5.60
CA ALA A 56 -12.92 -0.12 -4.33
C ALA A 56 -12.62 -1.09 -3.18
N TYR A 57 -12.70 -2.40 -3.43
CA TYR A 57 -12.36 -3.44 -2.46
C TYR A 57 -10.89 -3.37 -2.02
N ILE A 58 -9.97 -3.18 -2.96
CA ILE A 58 -8.55 -2.97 -2.66
C ILE A 58 -8.35 -1.71 -1.80
N GLY A 59 -9.06 -0.63 -2.11
CA GLY A 59 -9.07 0.58 -1.27
C GLY A 59 -9.53 0.28 0.16
N GLY A 60 -10.50 -0.62 0.34
CA GLY A 60 -10.94 -1.13 1.63
C GLY A 60 -9.82 -1.87 2.38
N ILE A 61 -9.14 -2.81 1.73
CA ILE A 61 -8.01 -3.55 2.33
C ILE A 61 -6.93 -2.58 2.82
N VAL A 62 -6.58 -1.57 2.01
CA VAL A 62 -5.56 -0.58 2.38
C VAL A 62 -5.99 0.22 3.62
N ARG A 63 -7.25 0.60 3.72
CA ARG A 63 -7.81 1.27 4.89
C ARG A 63 -7.77 0.37 6.13
N ASP A 64 -8.14 -0.90 5.99
CA ASP A 64 -8.18 -1.87 7.09
C ASP A 64 -6.79 -2.12 7.70
N VAL A 65 -5.73 -2.05 6.88
CA VAL A 65 -4.35 -2.08 7.40
C VAL A 65 -3.86 -0.72 7.93
N GLY A 66 -4.70 0.32 7.92
CA GLY A 66 -4.38 1.64 8.44
C GLY A 66 -3.64 2.56 7.47
N GLY A 67 -3.60 2.23 6.18
CA GLY A 67 -3.11 3.06 5.08
C GLY A 67 -4.21 3.92 4.45
N VAL A 68 -3.86 4.66 3.42
CA VAL A 68 -4.77 5.47 2.60
C VAL A 68 -4.58 5.12 1.13
N ALA A 69 -5.60 4.56 0.47
CA ALA A 69 -5.62 4.43 -0.97
C ALA A 69 -6.06 5.76 -1.59
N ARG A 70 -5.14 6.45 -2.27
CA ARG A 70 -5.41 7.73 -2.94
C ARG A 70 -5.98 7.53 -4.34
N SER A 71 -5.53 6.50 -5.05
CA SER A 71 -6.05 6.06 -6.33
C SER A 71 -5.77 4.58 -6.50
N VAL A 72 -6.71 3.86 -7.09
CA VAL A 72 -6.53 2.49 -7.56
C VAL A 72 -7.10 2.43 -8.97
N GLY A 73 -6.31 1.92 -9.90
CA GLY A 73 -6.68 1.80 -11.30
C GLY A 73 -6.00 0.62 -11.96
N GLY A 74 -6.26 0.40 -13.21
CA GLY A 74 -5.65 -0.67 -13.96
C GLY A 74 -6.50 -1.16 -15.12
N THR A 75 -6.00 -2.18 -15.78
CA THR A 75 -6.62 -2.78 -16.96
C THR A 75 -7.08 -4.21 -16.66
N ARG A 76 -7.20 -5.02 -17.69
CA ARG A 76 -7.63 -6.42 -17.57
C ARG A 76 -6.58 -7.35 -16.96
N ASP A 77 -5.32 -6.93 -16.94
CA ASP A 77 -4.16 -7.77 -16.59
C ASP A 77 -3.17 -7.08 -15.65
N GLN A 78 -3.45 -5.86 -15.21
CA GLN A 78 -2.56 -5.10 -14.32
C GLN A 78 -3.31 -4.19 -13.36
N LEU A 79 -2.62 -3.82 -12.30
CA LEU A 79 -3.13 -2.94 -11.25
C LEU A 79 -2.07 -1.92 -10.87
N HIS A 80 -2.52 -0.67 -10.75
CA HIS A 80 -1.76 0.45 -10.22
C HIS A 80 -2.45 0.96 -8.95
N ALA A 81 -1.70 1.24 -7.91
CA ALA A 81 -2.23 1.80 -6.68
C ALA A 81 -1.33 2.92 -6.15
N LEU A 82 -1.90 4.09 -5.88
CA LEU A 82 -1.25 5.19 -5.18
C LEU A 82 -1.65 5.13 -3.71
N LEU A 83 -0.71 4.77 -2.86
CA LEU A 83 -0.94 4.55 -1.44
C LEU A 83 -0.18 5.57 -0.58
N GLY A 84 -0.84 6.05 0.48
CA GLY A 84 -0.21 6.73 1.60
C GLY A 84 -0.05 5.75 2.77
N LEU A 85 1.18 5.57 3.25
CA LEU A 85 1.49 4.62 4.31
C LEU A 85 2.08 5.30 5.54
N LYS A 86 2.02 4.63 6.70
CA LYS A 86 2.67 5.04 7.95
C LYS A 86 4.07 4.43 8.03
N ALA A 87 4.94 4.96 8.89
CA ALA A 87 6.27 4.41 9.14
C ALA A 87 6.25 2.97 9.69
N THR A 88 5.15 2.58 10.31
CA THR A 88 4.96 1.22 10.87
C THR A 88 4.58 0.16 9.83
N HIS A 89 4.26 0.56 8.60
CA HIS A 89 3.95 -0.38 7.55
C HIS A 89 5.23 -0.88 6.87
N THR A 90 5.32 -2.20 6.65
CA THR A 90 6.23 -2.72 5.64
C THR A 90 5.51 -2.79 4.31
N LEU A 91 6.15 -2.30 3.25
CA LEU A 91 5.53 -2.28 1.92
C LEU A 91 5.17 -3.69 1.45
N ALA A 92 6.05 -4.67 1.72
CA ALA A 92 5.82 -6.07 1.37
C ALA A 92 4.57 -6.65 2.03
N ASP A 93 4.31 -6.33 3.31
CA ASP A 93 3.13 -6.81 4.02
C ASP A 93 1.84 -6.19 3.46
N VAL A 94 1.86 -4.90 3.17
CA VAL A 94 0.70 -4.22 2.56
C VAL A 94 0.38 -4.82 1.20
N VAL A 95 1.37 -5.01 0.32
CA VAL A 95 1.16 -5.63 -1.00
C VAL A 95 0.68 -7.07 -0.87
N ARG A 96 1.24 -7.85 0.06
CA ARG A 96 0.78 -9.21 0.33
C ARG A 96 -0.69 -9.25 0.75
N GLN A 97 -1.13 -8.33 1.62
CA GLN A 97 -2.53 -8.24 2.03
C GLN A 97 -3.45 -7.85 0.88
N ILE A 98 -3.05 -6.88 0.05
CA ILE A 98 -3.78 -6.49 -1.15
C ILE A 98 -3.93 -7.69 -2.09
N LYS A 99 -2.83 -8.36 -2.45
CA LYS A 99 -2.85 -9.50 -3.37
C LYS A 99 -3.68 -10.66 -2.84
N ARG A 100 -3.51 -11.02 -1.55
CA ARG A 100 -4.26 -12.10 -0.92
C ARG A 100 -5.76 -11.81 -0.89
N GLY A 101 -6.14 -10.66 -0.35
CA GLY A 101 -7.55 -10.29 -0.19
C GLY A 101 -8.26 -10.16 -1.53
N SER A 102 -7.64 -9.47 -2.50
CA SER A 102 -8.22 -9.31 -3.82
C SER A 102 -8.29 -10.63 -4.62
N SER A 103 -7.35 -11.56 -4.45
CA SER A 103 -7.45 -12.90 -5.06
C SER A 103 -8.66 -13.67 -4.53
N VAL A 104 -8.86 -13.67 -3.20
CA VAL A 104 -10.02 -14.32 -2.58
C VAL A 104 -11.32 -13.72 -3.12
N TRP A 105 -11.39 -12.39 -3.18
CA TRP A 105 -12.55 -11.68 -3.71
C TRP A 105 -12.84 -12.06 -5.18
N ILE A 106 -11.82 -12.10 -6.03
CA ILE A 106 -11.95 -12.46 -7.45
C ILE A 106 -12.39 -13.92 -7.61
N HIS A 107 -11.88 -14.84 -6.78
CA HIS A 107 -12.32 -16.23 -6.79
C HIS A 107 -13.81 -16.35 -6.46
N GLN A 108 -14.33 -15.57 -5.52
CA GLN A 108 -15.76 -15.51 -5.19
C GLN A 108 -16.61 -14.97 -6.35
N HIS A 109 -16.02 -14.20 -7.27
CA HIS A 109 -16.65 -13.75 -8.53
C HIS A 109 -16.52 -14.77 -9.68
N GLY A 110 -16.19 -16.03 -9.37
CA GLY A 110 -16.18 -17.14 -10.32
C GLY A 110 -14.90 -17.31 -11.14
N VAL A 111 -13.85 -16.53 -10.89
CA VAL A 111 -12.57 -16.63 -11.61
C VAL A 111 -11.58 -17.48 -10.83
N SER A 112 -11.86 -18.80 -10.70
CA SER A 112 -11.09 -19.73 -9.84
C SER A 112 -9.60 -19.88 -10.22
N LYS A 113 -9.24 -19.61 -11.47
CA LYS A 113 -7.84 -19.68 -11.98
C LYS A 113 -7.08 -18.35 -11.82
N PHE A 114 -7.66 -17.36 -11.16
CA PHE A 114 -7.01 -16.08 -10.96
C PHE A 114 -5.82 -16.19 -10.02
N ALA A 115 -4.72 -15.57 -10.40
CA ALA A 115 -3.58 -15.32 -9.53
C ALA A 115 -2.88 -14.02 -9.95
N TRP A 116 -2.33 -13.30 -8.98
CA TRP A 116 -1.37 -12.24 -9.26
C TRP A 116 0.02 -12.82 -9.54
N GLN A 117 0.86 -12.11 -10.31
CA GLN A 117 2.29 -12.42 -10.40
C GLN A 117 2.94 -12.40 -9.00
N GLU A 118 4.09 -13.04 -8.82
CA GLU A 118 4.78 -13.07 -7.53
C GLU A 118 5.36 -11.70 -7.16
N GLY A 119 6.05 -11.05 -8.08
CA GLY A 119 6.67 -9.75 -7.89
C GLY A 119 5.69 -8.58 -7.90
N TYR A 120 6.21 -7.41 -7.59
CA TYR A 120 5.58 -6.10 -7.75
C TYR A 120 6.68 -5.04 -7.90
N THR A 121 6.31 -3.89 -8.43
CA THR A 121 7.18 -2.71 -8.42
C THR A 121 6.56 -1.61 -7.57
N ALA A 122 7.39 -0.85 -6.89
CA ALA A 122 6.96 0.26 -6.06
C ALA A 122 7.91 1.43 -6.21
N PHE A 123 7.34 2.59 -6.47
CA PHE A 123 8.04 3.86 -6.60
C PHE A 123 7.59 4.82 -5.51
N THR A 124 8.49 5.59 -4.93
CA THR A 124 8.13 6.69 -4.05
C THR A 124 7.56 7.85 -4.87
N VAL A 125 6.54 8.50 -4.33
CA VAL A 125 5.90 9.65 -4.99
C VAL A 125 5.99 10.86 -4.06
N SER A 126 6.62 11.93 -4.56
CA SER A 126 6.68 13.17 -3.80
C SER A 126 5.30 13.85 -3.71
N PRO A 127 5.00 14.62 -2.66
CA PRO A 127 3.73 15.34 -2.54
C PRO A 127 3.40 16.21 -3.75
N SER A 128 4.42 16.82 -4.38
CA SER A 128 4.25 17.67 -5.56
C SER A 128 3.83 16.91 -6.83
N GLN A 129 4.00 15.60 -6.87
CA GLN A 129 3.63 14.76 -8.01
C GLN A 129 2.27 14.04 -7.82
N LEU A 130 1.68 14.11 -6.64
CA LEU A 130 0.40 13.43 -6.35
C LEU A 130 -0.71 13.84 -7.31
N SER A 131 -0.79 15.14 -7.65
CA SER A 131 -1.79 15.67 -8.57
C SER A 131 -1.64 15.17 -10.01
N LYS A 132 -0.46 14.68 -10.39
CA LYS A 132 -0.20 14.07 -11.72
C LYS A 132 -0.40 12.56 -11.68
N VAL A 133 0.09 11.90 -10.63
CA VAL A 133 0.02 10.44 -10.52
C VAL A 133 -1.40 9.94 -10.25
N HIS A 134 -2.21 10.70 -9.52
CA HIS A 134 -3.60 10.33 -9.25
C HIS A 134 -4.44 10.15 -10.53
N PRO A 135 -4.57 11.15 -11.42
CA PRO A 135 -5.32 11.00 -12.67
C PRO A 135 -4.67 9.98 -13.62
N TYR A 136 -3.36 9.89 -13.64
CA TYR A 136 -2.64 8.88 -14.43
C TYR A 136 -3.09 7.45 -14.07
N ILE A 137 -3.19 7.13 -12.77
CA ILE A 137 -3.67 5.82 -12.29
C ILE A 137 -5.17 5.64 -12.54
N ALA A 138 -5.97 6.67 -12.35
CA ALA A 138 -7.41 6.60 -12.58
C ALA A 138 -7.76 6.33 -14.06
N ASN A 139 -6.96 6.85 -15.00
CA ASN A 139 -7.21 6.79 -16.44
C ASN A 139 -6.39 5.70 -17.17
N GLN A 140 -5.97 4.66 -16.47
CA GLN A 140 -5.14 3.59 -17.03
C GLN A 140 -5.73 2.93 -18.29
N VAL A 141 -7.04 2.82 -18.38
CA VAL A 141 -7.73 2.22 -19.55
C VAL A 141 -7.50 3.07 -20.81
N ASP A 142 -7.60 4.38 -20.71
CA ASP A 142 -7.38 5.28 -21.84
C ASP A 142 -5.90 5.39 -22.19
N HIS A 143 -5.05 5.41 -21.16
CA HIS A 143 -3.59 5.45 -21.34
C HIS A 143 -3.08 4.25 -22.16
N HIS A 144 -3.64 3.05 -21.92
CA HIS A 144 -3.28 1.84 -22.63
C HIS A 144 -3.89 1.66 -24.03
N ARG A 145 -4.57 2.66 -24.56
CA ARG A 145 -4.92 2.70 -25.99
C ARG A 145 -3.73 3.03 -26.87
N ASP A 146 -2.83 3.89 -26.35
CA ASP A 146 -1.70 4.45 -27.09
C ASP A 146 -0.36 3.85 -26.69
N LYS A 147 -0.27 3.16 -25.53
CA LYS A 147 0.96 2.63 -24.96
C LYS A 147 0.76 1.24 -24.37
N THR A 148 1.67 0.32 -24.68
CA THR A 148 1.66 -1.02 -24.09
C THR A 148 2.09 -0.97 -22.63
N PHE A 149 1.69 -1.97 -21.83
CA PHE A 149 2.17 -2.10 -20.45
C PHE A 149 3.70 -2.23 -20.39
N GLU A 150 4.30 -2.94 -21.31
CA GLU A 150 5.75 -3.15 -21.35
C GLU A 150 6.50 -1.83 -21.53
N GLU A 151 6.06 -1.02 -22.48
CA GLU A 151 6.62 0.31 -22.71
C GLU A 151 6.44 1.23 -21.49
N GLU A 152 5.26 1.22 -20.91
CA GLU A 152 4.96 1.99 -19.69
C GLU A 152 5.82 1.54 -18.51
N TYR A 153 5.91 0.24 -18.28
CA TYR A 153 6.66 -0.34 -17.18
C TYR A 153 8.15 -0.03 -17.27
N LEU A 154 8.74 -0.20 -18.46
CA LEU A 154 10.13 0.18 -18.72
C LEU A 154 10.40 1.66 -18.52
N GLU A 155 9.47 2.53 -18.94
CA GLU A 155 9.58 3.95 -18.71
C GLU A 155 9.53 4.30 -17.21
N LEU A 156 8.62 3.69 -16.44
CA LEU A 156 8.53 3.88 -14.99
C LEU A 156 9.83 3.47 -14.28
N LEU A 157 10.43 2.35 -14.65
CA LEU A 157 11.71 1.89 -14.12
C LEU A 157 12.83 2.89 -14.42
N ARG A 158 12.94 3.33 -15.68
CA ARG A 158 13.97 4.30 -16.12
C ARG A 158 13.82 5.66 -15.41
N LEU A 159 12.60 6.20 -15.37
CA LEU A 159 12.30 7.47 -14.70
C LEU A 159 12.56 7.42 -13.19
N SER A 160 12.48 6.25 -12.60
CA SER A 160 12.71 6.05 -11.16
C SER A 160 14.15 5.64 -10.83
N GLY A 161 15.03 5.55 -11.82
CA GLY A 161 16.43 5.16 -11.63
C GLY A 161 16.60 3.73 -11.08
N VAL A 162 15.67 2.84 -11.40
CA VAL A 162 15.73 1.43 -10.98
C VAL A 162 16.48 0.64 -12.04
N ASP A 163 17.59 0.03 -11.64
CA ASP A 163 18.30 -0.93 -12.49
C ASP A 163 17.48 -2.19 -12.64
N PHE A 164 17.39 -2.71 -13.85
CA PHE A 164 16.65 -3.92 -14.17
C PHE A 164 17.38 -4.76 -15.23
N ASP A 165 17.11 -6.04 -15.22
CA ASP A 165 17.57 -6.99 -16.24
C ASP A 165 16.33 -7.48 -17.01
N ASP A 166 16.32 -7.22 -18.32
CA ASP A 166 15.21 -7.55 -19.22
C ASP A 166 14.78 -9.03 -19.13
N ARG A 167 15.71 -9.93 -18.78
CA ARG A 167 15.45 -11.36 -18.63
C ARG A 167 14.51 -11.73 -17.49
N TYR A 168 14.31 -10.83 -16.53
CA TYR A 168 13.53 -11.07 -15.30
C TYR A 168 12.31 -10.15 -15.18
N LEU A 169 11.96 -9.42 -16.22
CA LEU A 169 10.85 -8.47 -16.18
C LEU A 169 9.48 -9.13 -16.43
N TRP A 170 9.46 -10.27 -17.13
CA TRP A 170 8.23 -10.91 -17.65
C TRP A 170 8.01 -12.33 -17.12
#